data_959a3717f6447accf9b92c821894ca91
#
_entry.id   959a3717f6447accf9b92c821894ca91
#
_cell.length_a   1.000
_cell.length_b   1.000
_cell.length_c   1.000
_cell.angle_alpha   90.00
_cell.angle_beta   90.00
_cell.angle_gamma   90.00
#
_symmetry.space_group_name_H-M   'P 1'
#
loop_
_entity.id
_entity.type
_entity.pdbx_description
1 polymer ?
#
loop_
_entity_poly.entity_id
_entity_poly.type
_entity_poly.pdbx_seq_one_letter_code
_entity_poly.pdbx_strand_id
1 'polypeptide(L)'
;QEIAGENDLLVEKSALNQLVGKSDTQPLALAQPLSLPPLVPGDVNAWIAQSEAEHPAVRQSRLALDVAQLETQKAQAGHKPTLDLTGGYSITQNGGSATVPMDYRTNAATIGLAFNLPLFAGYAIENRVRETLALEDKARNDLEGARRAVAQGTRTAFFGVLSGQGQ
;
A
#
# COMPACT_ATOMS: atom_id res chain seq x y z
N GLN A 1 38.61 -19.35 11.59
CA GLN A 1 37.70 -18.27 12.01
C GLN A 1 38.23 -16.86 11.58
N GLU A 2 39.54 -16.59 11.71
CA GLU A 2 40.16 -15.31 11.35
C GLU A 2 40.00 -14.98 9.84
N ILE A 3 40.29 -15.94 8.97
CA ILE A 3 40.14 -15.79 7.51
C ILE A 3 38.67 -15.50 7.10
N ALA A 4 37.70 -16.09 7.78
CA ALA A 4 36.28 -15.82 7.52
C ALA A 4 35.90 -14.40 7.93
N GLY A 5 36.39 -13.94 9.09
CA GLY A 5 36.15 -12.56 9.55
C GLY A 5 36.81 -11.49 8.68
N GLU A 6 38.00 -11.76 8.12
CA GLU A 6 38.63 -10.86 7.16
C GLU A 6 37.85 -10.77 5.85
N ASN A 7 37.34 -11.91 5.37
CA ASN A 7 36.52 -11.92 4.17
C ASN A 7 35.20 -11.17 4.37
N ASP A 8 34.52 -11.38 5.49
CA ASP A 8 33.29 -10.66 5.85
C ASP A 8 33.54 -9.14 5.95
N LEU A 9 34.66 -8.72 6.53
CA LEU A 9 35.05 -7.31 6.58
C LEU A 9 35.23 -6.70 5.19
N LEU A 10 35.84 -7.44 4.26
CA LEU A 10 36.04 -6.96 2.87
C LEU A 10 34.72 -6.83 2.13
N VAL A 11 33.80 -7.79 2.32
CA VAL A 11 32.47 -7.77 1.72
C VAL A 11 31.68 -6.56 2.24
N GLU A 12 31.67 -6.34 3.56
CA GLU A 12 30.95 -5.22 4.17
C GLU A 12 31.54 -3.84 3.78
N LYS A 13 32.85 -3.72 3.67
CA LYS A 13 33.50 -2.52 3.14
C LYS A 13 33.10 -2.26 1.69
N SER A 14 33.03 -3.30 0.86
CA SER A 14 32.60 -3.19 -0.52
C SER A 14 31.13 -2.73 -0.63
N ALA A 15 30.26 -3.28 0.20
CA ALA A 15 28.86 -2.88 0.30
C ALA A 15 28.71 -1.41 0.74
N LEU A 16 29.50 -0.98 1.72
CA LEU A 16 29.53 0.42 2.18
C LEU A 16 29.99 1.37 1.06
N ASN A 17 31.05 1.01 0.33
CA ASN A 17 31.55 1.78 -0.80
C ASN A 17 30.47 1.94 -1.88
N GLN A 18 29.72 0.88 -2.18
CA GLN A 18 28.62 0.92 -3.14
C GLN A 18 27.48 1.84 -2.68
N LEU A 19 27.11 1.81 -1.40
CA LEU A 19 26.05 2.65 -0.84
C LEU A 19 26.43 4.15 -0.83
N VAL A 20 27.70 4.45 -0.50
CA VAL A 20 28.20 5.84 -0.42
C VAL A 20 28.62 6.38 -1.80
N GLY A 21 28.77 5.51 -2.81
CA GLY A 21 29.24 5.90 -4.15
C GLY A 21 30.72 6.32 -4.19
N LYS A 22 31.55 5.85 -3.25
CA LYS A 22 33.00 6.10 -3.18
C LYS A 22 33.76 4.79 -3.30
N SER A 23 34.96 4.86 -3.90
CA SER A 23 35.80 3.67 -4.11
C SER A 23 36.66 3.28 -2.90
N ASP A 24 36.83 4.16 -1.93
CA ASP A 24 37.64 3.91 -0.73
C ASP A 24 37.04 4.66 0.48
N THR A 25 36.09 4.00 1.14
CA THR A 25 35.50 4.52 2.37
C THR A 25 36.19 3.85 3.55
N GLN A 26 36.89 4.61 4.37
CA GLN A 26 37.45 4.12 5.61
C GLN A 26 36.44 4.29 6.75
N PRO A 27 35.95 3.21 7.38
CA PRO A 27 35.09 3.33 8.54
C PRO A 27 35.88 3.95 9.71
N LEU A 28 35.24 4.85 10.43
CA LEU A 28 35.82 5.42 11.65
C LEU A 28 35.92 4.32 12.71
N ALA A 29 37.04 4.32 13.45
CA ALA A 29 37.16 3.44 14.61
C ALA A 29 36.13 3.81 15.67
N LEU A 30 35.52 2.80 16.30
CA LEU A 30 34.60 3.00 17.42
C LEU A 30 35.34 3.63 18.61
N ALA A 31 34.70 4.58 19.27
CA ALA A 31 35.20 5.14 20.51
C ALA A 31 35.28 4.04 21.59
N GLN A 32 36.40 3.95 22.25
CA GLN A 32 36.60 3.01 23.38
C GLN A 32 36.57 3.76 24.71
N PRO A 33 35.94 3.21 25.78
CA PRO A 33 35.16 1.96 25.81
C PRO A 33 33.79 2.13 25.14
N LEU A 34 33.35 1.12 24.34
CA LEU A 34 32.03 1.08 23.79
C LEU A 34 31.05 0.64 24.88
N SER A 35 30.30 1.59 25.43
CA SER A 35 29.19 1.29 26.34
C SER A 35 27.87 1.37 25.57
N LEU A 36 27.24 0.26 25.29
CA LEU A 36 25.91 0.25 24.70
C LEU A 36 24.87 0.47 25.80
N PRO A 37 23.90 1.39 25.60
CA PRO A 37 22.83 1.58 26.56
C PRO A 37 21.98 0.30 26.66
N PRO A 38 21.43 -0.02 27.84
CA PRO A 38 20.55 -1.16 28.02
C PRO A 38 19.27 -0.95 27.18
N LEU A 39 18.71 -2.06 26.66
CA LEU A 39 17.41 -2.04 25.99
C LEU A 39 16.31 -1.66 26.98
N VAL A 40 15.57 -0.60 26.67
CA VAL A 40 14.41 -0.16 27.46
C VAL A 40 13.20 -0.04 26.53
N PRO A 41 12.13 -0.80 26.78
CA PRO A 41 11.92 -1.80 27.83
C PRO A 41 12.74 -3.10 27.64
N GLY A 42 13.08 -3.78 28.73
CA GLY A 42 13.79 -5.08 28.69
C GLY A 42 12.89 -6.29 28.31
N ASP A 43 11.59 -6.05 28.11
CA ASP A 43 10.64 -7.09 27.73
C ASP A 43 10.40 -7.09 26.23
N VAL A 44 10.66 -8.22 25.58
CA VAL A 44 10.44 -8.44 24.15
C VAL A 44 8.96 -8.28 23.75
N ASN A 45 8.01 -8.61 24.64
CA ASN A 45 6.61 -8.51 24.36
C ASN A 45 6.14 -7.06 24.21
N ALA A 46 6.74 -6.15 24.99
CA ALA A 46 6.49 -4.70 24.84
C ALA A 46 6.91 -4.19 23.46
N TRP A 47 8.08 -4.61 22.98
CA TRP A 47 8.55 -4.30 21.63
C TRP A 47 7.68 -4.88 20.52
N ILE A 48 7.20 -6.12 20.71
CA ILE A 48 6.29 -6.76 19.76
C ILE A 48 4.97 -5.97 19.69
N ALA A 49 4.36 -5.67 20.84
CA ALA A 49 3.10 -4.92 20.88
C ALA A 49 3.22 -3.54 20.21
N GLN A 50 4.30 -2.82 20.46
CA GLN A 50 4.57 -1.54 19.80
C GLN A 50 4.77 -1.72 18.30
N SER A 51 5.56 -2.70 17.88
CA SER A 51 5.81 -2.94 16.45
C SER A 51 4.55 -3.34 15.70
N GLU A 52 3.69 -4.20 16.26
CA GLU A 52 2.39 -4.55 15.66
C GLU A 52 1.44 -3.35 15.54
N ALA A 53 1.52 -2.38 16.47
CA ALA A 53 0.71 -1.17 16.42
C ALA A 53 1.21 -0.15 15.37
N GLU A 54 2.54 0.02 15.24
CA GLU A 54 3.13 1.14 14.53
C GLU A 54 3.84 0.78 13.23
N HIS A 55 4.17 -0.50 13.01
CA HIS A 55 4.97 -0.91 11.86
C HIS A 55 4.27 -0.59 10.54
N PRO A 56 4.96 0.03 9.56
CA PRO A 56 4.35 0.44 8.29
C PRO A 56 3.70 -0.72 7.52
N ALA A 57 4.30 -1.92 7.51
CA ALA A 57 3.75 -3.08 6.82
C ALA A 57 2.40 -3.52 7.41
N VAL A 58 2.22 -3.46 8.74
CA VAL A 58 0.95 -3.77 9.40
C VAL A 58 -0.10 -2.70 9.08
N ARG A 59 0.29 -1.42 9.11
CA ARG A 59 -0.59 -0.31 8.74
C ARG A 59 -1.04 -0.41 7.28
N GLN A 60 -0.13 -0.75 6.38
CA GLN A 60 -0.44 -0.96 4.96
C GLN A 60 -1.44 -2.10 4.77
N SER A 61 -1.22 -3.26 5.40
CA SER A 61 -2.13 -4.40 5.31
C SER A 61 -3.50 -4.11 5.94
N ARG A 62 -3.55 -3.29 7.00
CA ARG A 62 -4.82 -2.83 7.60
C ARG A 62 -5.60 -1.96 6.62
N LEU A 63 -4.96 -0.98 6.00
CA LEU A 63 -5.60 -0.13 4.99
C LEU A 63 -6.05 -0.94 3.76
N ALA A 64 -5.28 -1.97 3.37
CA ALA A 64 -5.67 -2.87 2.29
C ALA A 64 -6.94 -3.66 2.64
N LEU A 65 -7.09 -4.11 3.90
CA LEU A 65 -8.32 -4.73 4.38
C LEU A 65 -9.50 -3.76 4.36
N ASP A 66 -9.30 -2.52 4.84
CA ASP A 66 -10.35 -1.49 4.81
C ASP A 66 -10.82 -1.21 3.38
N VAL A 67 -9.91 -1.12 2.41
CA VAL A 67 -10.24 -0.99 0.98
C VAL A 67 -11.05 -2.19 0.49
N ALA A 68 -10.64 -3.42 0.82
CA ALA A 68 -11.36 -4.62 0.41
C ALA A 68 -12.79 -4.66 0.97
N GLN A 69 -12.99 -4.23 2.22
CA GLN A 69 -14.32 -4.10 2.84
C GLN A 69 -15.20 -3.07 2.13
N LEU A 70 -14.63 -1.92 1.76
CA LEU A 70 -15.35 -0.90 1.01
C LEU A 70 -15.71 -1.38 -0.41
N GLU A 71 -14.84 -2.15 -1.07
CA GLU A 71 -15.14 -2.76 -2.37
C GLU A 71 -16.27 -3.80 -2.25
N THR A 72 -16.35 -4.57 -1.15
CA THR A 72 -17.48 -5.48 -0.87
C THR A 72 -18.78 -4.69 -0.71
N GLN A 73 -18.76 -3.59 0.06
CA GLN A 73 -19.95 -2.72 0.22
C GLN A 73 -20.38 -2.10 -1.12
N LYS A 74 -19.43 -1.67 -1.93
CA LYS A 74 -19.67 -1.14 -3.27
C LYS A 74 -20.29 -2.19 -4.19
N ALA A 75 -19.80 -3.43 -4.15
CA ALA A 75 -20.38 -4.53 -4.93
C ALA A 75 -21.84 -4.82 -4.50
N GLN A 76 -22.11 -4.83 -3.19
CA GLN A 76 -23.47 -4.97 -2.64
C GLN A 76 -24.39 -3.80 -3.05
N ALA A 77 -23.84 -2.60 -3.19
CA ALA A 77 -24.59 -1.45 -3.66
C ALA A 77 -25.00 -1.55 -5.14
N GLY A 78 -24.42 -2.47 -5.91
CA GLY A 78 -24.78 -2.72 -7.30
C GLY A 78 -26.25 -3.09 -7.53
N HIS A 79 -26.99 -3.52 -6.51
CA HIS A 79 -28.43 -3.76 -6.56
C HIS A 79 -29.27 -2.49 -6.31
N LYS A 80 -28.63 -1.40 -5.86
CA LYS A 80 -29.34 -0.15 -5.53
C LYS A 80 -29.56 0.69 -6.76
N PRO A 81 -30.64 1.50 -6.80
CA PRO A 81 -30.83 2.45 -7.86
C PRO A 81 -29.77 3.55 -7.84
N THR A 82 -29.37 4.03 -9.02
CA THR A 82 -28.57 5.21 -9.18
C THR A 82 -29.39 6.34 -9.78
N LEU A 83 -29.10 7.57 -9.36
CA LEU A 83 -29.67 8.80 -9.89
C LEU A 83 -28.51 9.73 -10.28
N ASP A 84 -28.38 9.95 -11.58
CA ASP A 84 -27.31 10.77 -12.14
C ASP A 84 -27.86 12.08 -12.67
N LEU A 85 -27.26 13.21 -12.26
CA LEU A 85 -27.51 14.52 -12.84
C LEU A 85 -26.44 14.81 -13.90
N THR A 86 -26.86 15.04 -15.12
CA THR A 86 -25.96 15.37 -16.23
C THR A 86 -26.20 16.80 -16.70
N GLY A 87 -25.12 17.52 -16.98
CA GLY A 87 -25.16 18.86 -17.57
C GLY A 87 -24.18 18.94 -18.73
N GLY A 88 -24.60 19.52 -19.84
CA GLY A 88 -23.77 19.69 -21.01
C GLY A 88 -23.99 21.05 -21.66
N TYR A 89 -22.91 21.65 -22.17
CA TYR A 89 -22.98 22.83 -23.04
C TYR A 89 -22.15 22.56 -24.28
N SER A 90 -22.77 22.72 -25.45
CA SER A 90 -22.10 22.49 -26.73
C SER A 90 -22.27 23.71 -27.66
N ILE A 91 -21.20 24.01 -28.37
CA ILE A 91 -21.17 25.03 -29.42
C ILE A 91 -20.79 24.31 -30.70
N THR A 92 -21.71 24.31 -31.67
CA THR A 92 -21.48 23.76 -33.00
C THR A 92 -21.43 24.89 -34.01
N GLN A 93 -20.34 24.98 -34.77
CA GLN A 93 -20.20 25.90 -35.89
C GLN A 93 -20.12 25.08 -37.17
N ASN A 94 -21.01 25.35 -38.11
CA ASN A 94 -20.96 24.78 -39.45
C ASN A 94 -20.65 25.89 -40.44
N GLY A 95 -19.56 25.74 -41.18
CA GLY A 95 -19.29 26.50 -42.40
C GLY A 95 -20.09 25.88 -43.53
N GLY A 96 -20.80 26.67 -44.27
CA GLY A 96 -21.76 26.22 -45.28
C GLY A 96 -21.27 25.09 -46.18
N SER A 97 -22.17 24.19 -46.53
CA SER A 97 -21.94 23.08 -47.46
C SER A 97 -22.74 23.32 -48.75
N ALA A 98 -22.42 22.50 -49.79
CA ALA A 98 -23.15 22.59 -51.08
C ALA A 98 -24.67 22.35 -50.95
N THR A 99 -25.12 21.68 -49.89
CA THR A 99 -26.53 21.41 -49.59
C THR A 99 -27.16 22.41 -48.62
N VAL A 100 -26.36 23.11 -47.79
CA VAL A 100 -26.82 24.16 -46.88
C VAL A 100 -25.83 25.34 -46.98
N PRO A 101 -26.07 26.29 -47.86
CA PRO A 101 -25.10 27.36 -48.17
C PRO A 101 -25.08 28.51 -47.13
N MET A 102 -25.47 28.27 -45.92
CA MET A 102 -25.45 29.25 -44.82
C MET A 102 -24.58 28.78 -43.66
N ASP A 103 -23.71 29.67 -43.19
CA ASP A 103 -22.98 29.49 -41.95
C ASP A 103 -23.94 29.63 -40.76
N TYR A 104 -23.92 28.64 -39.86
CA TYR A 104 -24.71 28.75 -38.64
C TYR A 104 -23.91 28.29 -37.40
N ARG A 105 -24.20 28.93 -36.30
CA ARG A 105 -23.69 28.59 -35.00
C ARG A 105 -24.83 28.21 -34.08
N THR A 106 -24.75 27.00 -33.53
CA THR A 106 -25.73 26.52 -32.55
C THR A 106 -25.07 26.44 -31.18
N ASN A 107 -25.71 27.06 -30.20
CA ASN A 107 -25.37 26.89 -28.78
C ASN A 107 -26.49 26.07 -28.16
N ALA A 108 -26.11 24.94 -27.58
CA ALA A 108 -27.07 24.05 -26.89
C ALA A 108 -26.62 23.84 -25.43
N ALA A 109 -27.53 24.07 -24.50
CA ALA A 109 -27.39 23.74 -23.10
C ALA A 109 -28.37 22.59 -22.79
N THR A 110 -27.88 21.55 -22.15
CA THR A 110 -28.68 20.38 -21.76
C THR A 110 -28.52 20.12 -20.28
N ILE A 111 -29.63 19.85 -19.59
CA ILE A 111 -29.66 19.31 -18.24
C ILE A 111 -30.51 18.04 -18.27
N GLY A 112 -30.01 16.98 -17.70
CA GLY A 112 -30.69 15.69 -17.68
C GLY A 112 -30.59 15.00 -16.32
N LEU A 113 -31.63 14.24 -15.99
CA LEU A 113 -31.70 13.33 -14.86
C LEU A 113 -31.83 11.91 -15.41
N ALA A 114 -30.91 11.02 -15.05
CA ALA A 114 -30.98 9.62 -15.41
C ALA A 114 -31.16 8.77 -14.14
N PHE A 115 -32.24 8.01 -14.09
CA PHE A 115 -32.49 7.01 -13.05
C PHE A 115 -32.24 5.62 -13.64
N ASN A 116 -31.36 4.85 -13.00
CA ASN A 116 -31.04 3.49 -13.39
C ASN A 116 -31.25 2.53 -12.23
N LEU A 117 -32.07 1.51 -12.43
CA LEU A 117 -32.33 0.43 -11.47
C LEU A 117 -32.12 -0.92 -12.18
N PRO A 118 -31.07 -1.68 -11.86
CA PRO A 118 -30.86 -3.01 -12.42
C PRO A 118 -31.84 -4.00 -11.80
N LEU A 119 -32.88 -4.38 -12.56
CA LEU A 119 -33.87 -5.38 -12.13
C LEU A 119 -33.34 -6.81 -12.21
N PHE A 120 -32.52 -7.09 -13.22
CA PHE A 120 -31.86 -8.38 -13.41
C PHE A 120 -30.55 -8.20 -14.17
N ALA A 121 -29.46 -8.71 -13.63
CA ALA A 121 -28.11 -8.61 -14.20
C ALA A 121 -27.48 -10.00 -14.46
N GLY A 122 -28.28 -11.05 -14.64
CA GLY A 122 -27.77 -12.40 -14.92
C GLY A 122 -26.78 -12.92 -13.87
N TYR A 123 -27.04 -12.68 -12.59
CA TYR A 123 -26.15 -13.01 -11.46
C TYR A 123 -24.80 -12.30 -11.44
N ALA A 124 -24.55 -11.33 -12.33
CA ALA A 124 -23.27 -10.63 -12.37
C ALA A 124 -22.95 -9.91 -11.05
N ILE A 125 -23.94 -9.23 -10.46
CA ILE A 125 -23.77 -8.52 -9.19
C ILE A 125 -23.50 -9.49 -8.05
N GLU A 126 -24.24 -10.60 -7.99
CA GLU A 126 -24.05 -11.63 -6.96
C GLU A 126 -22.65 -12.26 -7.03
N ASN A 127 -22.21 -12.62 -8.24
CA ASN A 127 -20.86 -13.17 -8.43
C ASN A 127 -19.78 -12.14 -8.10
N ARG A 128 -20.00 -10.84 -8.40
CA ARG A 128 -19.10 -9.77 -7.98
C ARG A 128 -19.03 -9.65 -6.46
N VAL A 129 -20.14 -9.76 -5.75
CA VAL A 129 -20.16 -9.78 -4.27
C VAL A 129 -19.37 -10.96 -3.73
N ARG A 130 -19.54 -12.15 -4.30
CA ARG A 130 -18.77 -13.35 -3.89
C ARG A 130 -17.28 -13.19 -4.13
N GLU A 131 -16.90 -12.62 -5.27
CA GLU A 131 -15.51 -12.30 -5.59
C GLU A 131 -14.90 -11.33 -4.56
N THR A 132 -15.59 -10.23 -4.27
CA THR A 132 -15.10 -9.22 -3.30
C THR A 132 -15.02 -9.77 -1.89
N LEU A 133 -15.94 -10.63 -1.46
CA LEU A 133 -15.85 -11.33 -0.17
C LEU A 133 -14.61 -12.22 -0.07
N ALA A 134 -14.28 -12.96 -1.13
CA ALA A 134 -13.06 -13.77 -1.16
C ALA A 134 -11.78 -12.90 -1.11
N LEU A 135 -11.80 -11.74 -1.77
CA LEU A 135 -10.70 -10.76 -1.69
C LEU A 135 -10.58 -10.11 -0.31
N GLU A 136 -11.69 -9.85 0.38
CA GLU A 136 -11.70 -9.38 1.76
C GLU A 136 -11.10 -10.43 2.71
N ASP A 137 -11.47 -11.70 2.56
CA ASP A 137 -10.88 -12.79 3.35
C ASP A 137 -9.38 -12.94 3.09
N LYS A 138 -8.96 -12.79 1.83
CA LYS A 138 -7.54 -12.75 1.48
C LYS A 138 -6.83 -11.60 2.20
N ALA A 139 -7.35 -10.38 2.13
CA ALA A 139 -6.74 -9.20 2.77
C ALA A 139 -6.67 -9.35 4.31
N ARG A 140 -7.66 -10.00 4.93
CA ARG A 140 -7.64 -10.34 6.36
C ARG A 140 -6.51 -11.30 6.71
N ASN A 141 -6.32 -12.33 5.91
CA ASN A 141 -5.23 -13.29 6.10
C ASN A 141 -3.85 -12.65 5.85
N ASP A 142 -3.74 -11.75 4.87
CA ASP A 142 -2.52 -10.99 4.59
C ASP A 142 -2.15 -10.09 5.78
N LEU A 143 -3.12 -9.43 6.43
CA LEU A 143 -2.90 -8.65 7.65
C LEU A 143 -2.38 -9.52 8.79
N GLU A 144 -2.97 -10.69 9.02
CA GLU A 144 -2.49 -11.61 10.05
C GLU A 144 -1.09 -12.16 9.73
N GLY A 145 -0.79 -12.37 8.44
CA GLY A 145 0.56 -12.72 7.97
C GLY A 145 1.57 -11.62 8.27
N ALA A 146 1.22 -10.36 7.96
CA ALA A 146 2.07 -9.20 8.24
C ALA A 146 2.36 -9.02 9.74
N ARG A 147 1.36 -9.17 10.60
CA ARG A 147 1.53 -9.12 12.07
C ARG A 147 2.53 -10.17 12.56
N ARG A 148 2.34 -11.43 12.13
CA ARG A 148 3.25 -12.52 12.52
C ARG A 148 4.68 -12.29 12.01
N ALA A 149 4.84 -11.80 10.78
CA ALA A 149 6.16 -11.51 10.22
C ALA A 149 6.86 -10.38 11.00
N VAL A 150 6.15 -9.31 11.33
CA VAL A 150 6.68 -8.20 12.13
C VAL A 150 7.03 -8.66 13.54
N ALA A 151 6.16 -9.41 14.20
CA ALA A 151 6.43 -9.96 15.54
C ALA A 151 7.68 -10.85 15.53
N GLN A 152 7.84 -11.71 14.53
CA GLN A 152 9.03 -12.56 14.39
C GLN A 152 10.29 -11.74 14.12
N GLY A 153 10.23 -10.75 13.22
CA GLY A 153 11.34 -9.84 12.95
C GLY A 153 11.78 -9.07 14.19
N THR A 154 10.82 -8.58 14.98
CA THR A 154 11.09 -7.88 16.26
C THR A 154 11.78 -8.79 17.26
N ARG A 155 11.32 -10.05 17.41
CA ARG A 155 12.00 -11.03 18.29
C ARG A 155 13.43 -11.29 17.85
N THR A 156 13.64 -11.52 16.56
CA THR A 156 14.98 -11.79 16.02
C THR A 156 15.90 -10.60 16.25
N ALA A 157 15.45 -9.37 16.00
CA ALA A 157 16.23 -8.16 16.25
C ALA A 157 16.55 -7.97 17.74
N PHE A 158 15.56 -8.14 18.62
CA PHE A 158 15.73 -8.03 20.07
C PHE A 158 16.81 -8.99 20.61
N PHE A 159 16.71 -10.26 20.26
CA PHE A 159 17.70 -11.27 20.69
C PHE A 159 19.07 -11.07 20.01
N GLY A 160 19.08 -10.54 18.78
CA GLY A 160 20.32 -10.16 18.10
C GLY A 160 21.08 -9.07 18.86
N VAL A 161 20.37 -8.05 19.35
CA VAL A 161 20.98 -6.98 20.18
C VAL A 161 21.48 -7.52 21.51
N LEU A 162 20.68 -8.35 22.19
CA LEU A 162 21.12 -8.97 23.46
C LEU A 162 22.38 -9.82 23.29
N SER A 163 22.43 -10.62 22.20
CA SER A 163 23.63 -11.43 21.91
C SER A 163 24.85 -10.57 21.59
N GLY A 164 24.66 -9.44 20.87
CA GLY A 164 25.75 -8.53 20.57
C GLY A 164 26.25 -7.71 21.78
N GLN A 165 25.42 -7.51 22.81
CA GLN A 165 25.83 -6.87 24.06
C GLN A 165 26.62 -7.82 24.98
N GLY A 166 26.49 -9.14 24.80
CA GLY A 166 27.16 -10.15 25.60
C GLY A 166 28.51 -10.61 25.03
N GLN A 167 28.90 -10.13 23.85
CA GLN A 167 30.21 -10.37 23.23
C GLN A 167 31.18 -9.23 23.51
#